data_67ddf92c76f6fec49907ef3ff02fc89f
#
_entry.id   67ddf92c76f6fec49907ef3ff02fc89f
#
_cell.length_a   1.000
_cell.length_b   1.000
_cell.length_c   1.000
_cell.angle_alpha   90.00
_cell.angle_beta   90.00
_cell.angle_gamma   90.00
#
_symmetry.space_group_name_H-M   'P 1'
#
loop_
_entity.id
_entity.type
_entity.pdbx_description
1 polymer ?
#
loop_
_entity_poly.entity_id
_entity_poly.type
_entity_poly.pdbx_seq_one_letter_code
_entity_poly.pdbx_strand_id
1 'polypeptide(L)'
;MKTIEIALWFKCNCRCRFCFVPPQVRETAFTTRDIKRELDWGRSQGATFLYLGGGEPTLRRDIVAVIRYAKEIGYEEIDLKTNGILLCYPEFTNRCVEAGATIFTVPIWGANPQEHDFMARAPGSFERTEVGIKNALDSGSKVQIDILVTTLTMERLSDIVRYFSSIGVREYSLWILSLFGMEESEEEDFSSYLPRFTDVVEHARKAFVAADEAGAAIYTSHIPPCVMPDDMMKYYRTIRELDLMIVAPGNKFRGEDSPFEGGPKLPSCDGCRLSWNCLGIREDYARVHGTDEFKPVK
;
A
#
# COMPACT_ATOMS: atom_id res chain seq x y z
N MET A 1 -20.75 -1.41 -2.06
CA MET A 1 -19.37 -1.52 -1.53
C MET A 1 -18.82 -2.89 -1.90
N LYS A 2 -17.68 -2.92 -2.60
CA LYS A 2 -17.07 -4.20 -3.03
C LYS A 2 -15.94 -4.62 -2.09
N THR A 3 -15.24 -3.65 -1.53
CA THR A 3 -14.02 -3.85 -0.76
C THR A 3 -14.10 -3.17 0.59
N ILE A 4 -13.60 -3.84 1.62
CA ILE A 4 -13.40 -3.25 2.95
C ILE A 4 -11.96 -3.45 3.39
N GLU A 5 -11.36 -2.41 3.96
CA GLU A 5 -10.09 -2.49 4.67
C GLU A 5 -10.33 -2.28 6.16
N ILE A 6 -9.81 -3.17 7.00
CA ILE A 6 -9.88 -3.04 8.44
C ILE A 6 -8.47 -2.87 8.99
N ALA A 7 -8.16 -1.67 9.50
CA ALA A 7 -6.98 -1.43 10.30
C ALA A 7 -7.21 -2.01 11.71
N LEU A 8 -6.70 -3.21 11.94
CA LEU A 8 -6.98 -4.00 13.13
C LEU A 8 -6.44 -3.37 14.43
N TRP A 9 -5.27 -2.77 14.33
CA TRP A 9 -4.53 -2.08 15.39
C TRP A 9 -3.34 -1.33 14.81
N PHE A 10 -2.58 -0.63 15.66
CA PHE A 10 -1.42 0.14 15.17
C PHE A 10 -0.07 -0.28 15.78
N LYS A 11 -0.02 -1.38 16.57
CA LYS A 11 1.25 -1.96 17.03
C LYS A 11 2.01 -2.59 15.86
N CYS A 12 3.34 -2.40 15.85
CA CYS A 12 4.22 -2.92 14.80
C CYS A 12 5.59 -3.29 15.40
N ASN A 13 6.27 -4.24 14.79
CA ASN A 13 7.64 -4.63 15.09
C ASN A 13 8.69 -3.85 14.29
N CYS A 14 8.26 -2.98 13.37
CA CYS A 14 9.10 -2.00 12.67
C CYS A 14 8.84 -0.59 13.20
N ARG A 15 9.80 0.31 12.92
CA ARG A 15 9.70 1.75 13.20
C ARG A 15 10.02 2.54 11.94
N CYS A 16 9.34 2.17 10.83
CA CYS A 16 9.63 2.73 9.51
C CYS A 16 9.71 4.25 9.55
N ARG A 17 10.70 4.81 8.82
CA ARG A 17 10.92 6.27 8.75
C ARG A 17 9.70 7.01 8.27
N PHE A 18 8.93 6.42 7.36
CA PHE A 18 7.74 7.00 6.74
C PHE A 18 6.44 6.37 7.26
N CYS A 19 6.42 5.99 8.53
CA CYS A 19 5.21 5.45 9.14
C CYS A 19 4.22 6.59 9.41
N PHE A 20 3.11 6.57 8.70
CA PHE A 20 2.02 7.55 8.87
C PHE A 20 1.19 7.35 10.16
N VAL A 21 1.50 6.30 10.95
CA VAL A 21 0.81 6.04 12.23
C VAL A 21 1.43 6.92 13.33
N PRO A 22 0.72 7.96 13.79
CA PRO A 22 1.24 8.84 14.83
C PRO A 22 1.49 8.07 16.14
N PRO A 23 2.48 8.45 16.93
CA PRO A 23 2.77 7.79 18.21
C PRO A 23 1.56 7.69 19.15
N GLN A 24 0.69 8.69 19.14
CA GLN A 24 -0.48 8.82 20.01
C GLN A 24 -1.53 7.72 19.79
N VAL A 25 -1.62 7.18 18.58
CA VAL A 25 -2.61 6.14 18.24
C VAL A 25 -2.04 4.73 18.21
N ARG A 26 -0.73 4.55 18.44
CA ARG A 26 -0.06 3.23 18.33
C ARG A 26 -0.61 2.16 19.28
N GLU A 27 -1.16 2.57 20.42
CA GLU A 27 -1.80 1.66 21.37
C GLU A 27 -3.29 1.41 21.04
N THR A 28 -3.85 2.11 20.04
CA THR A 28 -5.24 1.94 19.67
C THR A 28 -5.44 0.64 18.90
N ALA A 29 -6.47 -0.11 19.26
CA ALA A 29 -6.75 -1.41 18.69
C ALA A 29 -8.24 -1.73 18.74
N PHE A 30 -8.73 -2.46 17.76
CA PHE A 30 -10.00 -3.18 17.86
C PHE A 30 -9.84 -4.42 18.74
N THR A 31 -10.86 -4.73 19.55
CA THR A 31 -10.99 -6.05 20.14
C THR A 31 -11.37 -7.07 19.06
N THR A 32 -11.19 -8.36 19.30
CA THR A 32 -11.65 -9.42 18.39
C THR A 32 -13.16 -9.31 18.11
N ARG A 33 -13.93 -8.89 19.10
CA ARG A 33 -15.38 -8.67 18.98
C ARG A 33 -15.68 -7.50 18.02
N ASP A 34 -14.94 -6.41 18.14
CA ASP A 34 -15.11 -5.25 17.25
C ASP A 34 -14.77 -5.61 15.82
N ILE A 35 -13.65 -6.35 15.62
CA ILE A 35 -13.26 -6.82 14.28
C ILE A 35 -14.37 -7.66 13.65
N LYS A 36 -14.92 -8.63 14.39
CA LYS A 36 -16.03 -9.46 13.88
C LYS A 36 -17.24 -8.61 13.49
N ARG A 37 -17.62 -7.63 14.33
CA ARG A 37 -18.71 -6.71 14.01
C ARG A 37 -18.47 -5.94 12.70
N GLU A 38 -17.23 -5.43 12.48
CA GLU A 38 -16.91 -4.72 11.25
C GLU A 38 -16.86 -5.65 10.02
N LEU A 39 -16.42 -6.90 10.21
CA LEU A 39 -16.48 -7.93 9.15
C LEU A 39 -17.93 -8.25 8.77
N ASP A 40 -18.82 -8.48 9.76
CA ASP A 40 -20.25 -8.72 9.53
C ASP A 40 -20.90 -7.53 8.81
N TRP A 41 -20.58 -6.31 9.26
CA TRP A 41 -21.07 -5.11 8.62
C TRP A 41 -20.59 -5.03 7.16
N GLY A 42 -19.31 -5.25 6.88
CA GLY A 42 -18.76 -5.24 5.53
C GLY A 42 -19.49 -6.23 4.60
N ARG A 43 -19.73 -7.45 5.08
CA ARG A 43 -20.50 -8.46 4.34
C ARG A 43 -21.95 -8.01 4.09
N SER A 44 -22.60 -7.42 5.09
CA SER A 44 -23.96 -6.89 4.94
C SER A 44 -24.07 -5.79 3.87
N GLN A 45 -22.97 -5.08 3.61
CA GLN A 45 -22.86 -4.07 2.55
C GLN A 45 -22.44 -4.67 1.19
N GLY A 46 -22.25 -5.98 1.11
CA GLY A 46 -21.91 -6.71 -0.12
C GLY A 46 -20.40 -6.81 -0.41
N ALA A 47 -19.53 -6.46 0.54
CA ALA A 47 -18.08 -6.59 0.33
C ALA A 47 -17.68 -8.06 0.22
N THR A 48 -16.92 -8.40 -0.83
CA THR A 48 -16.34 -9.75 -1.03
C THR A 48 -14.83 -9.74 -0.94
N PHE A 49 -14.21 -8.56 -1.06
CA PHE A 49 -12.78 -8.36 -0.89
C PHE A 49 -12.48 -7.71 0.47
N LEU A 50 -11.55 -8.29 1.21
CA LEU A 50 -11.14 -7.83 2.54
C LEU A 50 -9.63 -7.56 2.58
N TYR A 51 -9.24 -6.34 2.97
CA TYR A 51 -7.89 -6.05 3.44
C TYR A 51 -7.83 -6.07 4.97
N LEU A 52 -6.88 -6.80 5.54
CA LEU A 52 -6.55 -6.79 6.96
C LEU A 52 -5.18 -6.14 7.16
N GLY A 53 -5.15 -4.97 7.78
CA GLY A 53 -3.94 -4.16 7.91
C GLY A 53 -3.87 -3.36 9.20
N GLY A 54 -3.23 -2.20 9.13
CA GLY A 54 -3.01 -1.27 10.23
C GLY A 54 -1.53 -1.12 10.56
N GLY A 55 -1.11 -1.47 11.81
CA GLY A 55 0.32 -1.61 12.13
C GLY A 55 0.89 -2.90 11.52
N GLU A 56 1.18 -3.90 12.34
CA GLU A 56 1.54 -5.23 11.83
C GLU A 56 0.51 -6.27 12.27
N PRO A 57 -0.38 -6.70 11.36
CA PRO A 57 -1.48 -7.61 11.72
C PRO A 57 -1.02 -8.99 12.18
N THR A 58 0.13 -9.48 11.69
CA THR A 58 0.66 -10.81 12.04
C THR A 58 1.12 -10.93 13.50
N LEU A 59 1.34 -9.80 14.19
CA LEU A 59 1.65 -9.80 15.62
C LEU A 59 0.42 -10.07 16.51
N ARG A 60 -0.79 -10.01 15.95
CA ARG A 60 -2.00 -10.30 16.72
C ARG A 60 -2.13 -11.81 16.96
N ARG A 61 -2.35 -12.18 18.21
CA ARG A 61 -2.52 -13.59 18.60
C ARG A 61 -3.77 -14.23 17.98
N ASP A 62 -4.77 -13.42 17.65
CA ASP A 62 -6.05 -13.85 17.11
C ASP A 62 -6.14 -13.74 15.56
N ILE A 63 -5.05 -13.34 14.87
CA ILE A 63 -5.11 -13.07 13.42
C ILE A 63 -5.62 -14.26 12.59
N VAL A 64 -5.14 -15.47 12.88
CA VAL A 64 -5.59 -16.69 12.18
C VAL A 64 -7.09 -16.94 12.41
N ALA A 65 -7.59 -16.68 13.62
CA ALA A 65 -9.01 -16.82 13.92
C ALA A 65 -9.86 -15.74 13.23
N VAL A 66 -9.33 -14.52 13.08
CA VAL A 66 -9.96 -13.41 12.32
C VAL A 66 -10.07 -13.78 10.84
N ILE A 67 -8.98 -14.26 10.23
CA ILE A 67 -8.97 -14.70 8.82
C ILE A 67 -10.00 -15.81 8.60
N ARG A 68 -10.01 -16.84 9.47
CA ARG A 68 -10.96 -17.96 9.38
C ARG A 68 -12.40 -17.47 9.47
N TYR A 69 -12.69 -16.60 10.42
CA TYR A 69 -14.03 -16.03 10.56
C TYR A 69 -14.46 -15.26 9.30
N ALA A 70 -13.56 -14.44 8.74
CA ALA A 70 -13.84 -13.73 7.49
C ALA A 70 -14.17 -14.70 6.34
N LYS A 71 -13.41 -15.80 6.21
CA LYS A 71 -13.68 -16.85 5.22
C LYS A 71 -15.04 -17.53 5.44
N GLU A 72 -15.36 -17.89 6.70
CA GLU A 72 -16.62 -18.54 7.09
C GLU A 72 -17.85 -17.69 6.76
N ILE A 73 -17.78 -16.36 6.91
CA ILE A 73 -18.89 -15.45 6.59
C ILE A 73 -18.93 -15.03 5.11
N GLY A 74 -18.02 -15.55 4.26
CA GLY A 74 -18.11 -15.48 2.81
C GLY A 74 -17.28 -14.37 2.14
N TYR A 75 -16.19 -13.90 2.75
CA TYR A 75 -15.20 -13.16 1.99
C TYR A 75 -14.49 -14.09 1.00
N GLU A 76 -14.41 -13.68 -0.25
CA GLU A 76 -13.84 -14.46 -1.35
C GLU A 76 -12.32 -14.27 -1.42
N GLU A 77 -11.87 -13.02 -1.37
CA GLU A 77 -10.47 -12.62 -1.34
C GLU A 77 -10.16 -11.99 0.03
N ILE A 78 -9.15 -12.51 0.71
CA ILE A 78 -8.68 -12.02 2.00
C ILE A 78 -7.20 -11.69 1.86
N ASP A 79 -6.88 -10.40 1.85
CA ASP A 79 -5.55 -9.86 1.71
C ASP A 79 -5.00 -9.42 3.07
N LEU A 80 -3.86 -9.97 3.44
CA LEU A 80 -3.14 -9.58 4.65
C LEU A 80 -2.03 -8.58 4.29
N LYS A 81 -2.24 -7.29 4.62
CA LYS A 81 -1.24 -6.24 4.46
C LYS A 81 -0.23 -6.32 5.60
N THR A 82 0.94 -6.86 5.35
CA THR A 82 1.95 -7.19 6.36
C THR A 82 3.35 -6.81 5.91
N ASN A 83 4.23 -6.45 6.84
CA ASN A 83 5.65 -6.25 6.52
C ASN A 83 6.39 -7.56 6.14
N GLY A 84 5.71 -8.70 6.18
CA GLY A 84 6.23 -9.97 5.74
C GLY A 84 7.20 -10.67 6.70
N ILE A 85 7.67 -9.99 7.75
CA ILE A 85 8.71 -10.53 8.66
C ILE A 85 8.28 -11.85 9.32
N LEU A 86 7.04 -11.97 9.80
CA LEU A 86 6.58 -13.21 10.42
C LEU A 86 6.20 -14.30 9.42
N LEU A 87 6.01 -13.96 8.16
CA LEU A 87 5.82 -14.95 7.10
C LEU A 87 7.09 -15.79 6.85
N CYS A 88 8.26 -15.38 7.36
CA CYS A 88 9.49 -16.20 7.28
C CYS A 88 9.37 -17.54 8.03
N TYR A 89 8.36 -17.69 8.89
CA TYR A 89 8.05 -18.96 9.56
C TYR A 89 7.01 -19.73 8.73
N PRO A 90 7.37 -20.80 8.00
CA PRO A 90 6.47 -21.50 7.08
C PRO A 90 5.19 -21.99 7.74
N GLU A 91 5.26 -22.48 8.99
CA GLU A 91 4.10 -22.98 9.73
C GLU A 91 3.09 -21.86 10.02
N PHE A 92 3.58 -20.63 10.27
CA PHE A 92 2.69 -19.49 10.48
C PHE A 92 2.01 -19.07 9.16
N THR A 93 2.77 -18.99 8.06
CA THR A 93 2.25 -18.69 6.73
C THR A 93 1.19 -19.71 6.33
N ASN A 94 1.48 -21.00 6.45
CA ASN A 94 0.52 -22.06 6.13
C ASN A 94 -0.75 -21.97 6.97
N ARG A 95 -0.67 -21.66 8.25
CA ARG A 95 -1.85 -21.45 9.10
C ARG A 95 -2.72 -20.29 8.65
N CYS A 96 -2.13 -19.20 8.16
CA CYS A 96 -2.88 -18.07 7.59
C CYS A 96 -3.60 -18.48 6.30
N VAL A 97 -2.92 -19.21 5.41
CA VAL A 97 -3.48 -19.71 4.15
C VAL A 97 -4.61 -20.72 4.38
N GLU A 98 -4.38 -21.71 5.25
CA GLU A 98 -5.40 -22.70 5.65
C GLU A 98 -6.63 -22.05 6.32
N ALA A 99 -6.43 -20.91 6.99
CA ALA A 99 -7.53 -20.12 7.54
C ALA A 99 -8.32 -19.35 6.47
N GLY A 100 -7.74 -19.11 5.27
CA GLY A 100 -8.41 -18.47 4.16
C GLY A 100 -7.74 -17.22 3.61
N ALA A 101 -6.51 -16.86 4.04
CA ALA A 101 -5.75 -15.79 3.39
C ALA A 101 -5.41 -16.21 1.94
N THR A 102 -5.74 -15.35 0.99
CA THR A 102 -5.54 -15.61 -0.45
C THR A 102 -4.46 -14.73 -1.06
N ILE A 103 -4.20 -13.58 -0.44
CA ILE A 103 -3.24 -12.58 -0.90
C ILE A 103 -2.42 -12.10 0.29
N PHE A 104 -1.15 -11.80 0.05
CA PHE A 104 -0.30 -11.07 0.98
C PHE A 104 0.25 -9.83 0.27
N THR A 105 -0.17 -8.65 0.72
CA THR A 105 0.40 -7.38 0.27
C THR A 105 1.54 -6.97 1.17
N VAL A 106 2.75 -6.87 0.59
CA VAL A 106 4.00 -6.66 1.32
C VAL A 106 4.68 -5.39 0.84
N PRO A 107 4.91 -4.38 1.71
CA PRO A 107 5.63 -3.18 1.34
C PRO A 107 7.13 -3.45 1.23
N ILE A 108 7.76 -2.94 0.16
CA ILE A 108 9.20 -2.97 -0.07
C ILE A 108 9.74 -1.56 -0.16
N TRP A 109 10.78 -1.30 0.63
CA TRP A 109 11.36 0.02 0.84
C TRP A 109 12.72 0.22 0.15
N GLY A 110 13.25 -0.77 -0.55
CA GLY A 110 14.55 -0.73 -1.23
C GLY A 110 14.84 -2.00 -2.00
N ALA A 111 15.85 -1.95 -2.87
CA ALA A 111 16.23 -3.07 -3.73
C ALA A 111 17.19 -4.07 -3.06
N ASN A 112 17.65 -3.77 -1.85
CA ASN A 112 18.62 -4.57 -1.09
C ASN A 112 18.43 -4.41 0.42
N PRO A 113 19.09 -5.25 1.26
CA PRO A 113 18.97 -5.16 2.71
C PRO A 113 19.31 -3.80 3.30
N GLN A 114 20.35 -3.14 2.79
CA GLN A 114 20.81 -1.86 3.34
C GLN A 114 19.76 -0.77 3.17
N GLU A 115 19.16 -0.68 1.98
CA GLU A 115 18.11 0.31 1.67
C GLU A 115 16.83 0.00 2.45
N HIS A 116 16.37 -1.24 2.40
CA HIS A 116 15.11 -1.64 3.03
C HIS A 116 15.16 -1.51 4.55
N ASP A 117 16.20 -2.07 5.18
CA ASP A 117 16.34 -2.06 6.64
C ASP A 117 16.53 -0.64 7.20
N PHE A 118 17.23 0.23 6.44
CA PHE A 118 17.34 1.64 6.76
C PHE A 118 15.97 2.31 6.83
N MET A 119 15.11 2.05 5.83
CA MET A 119 13.77 2.60 5.76
C MET A 119 12.83 2.01 6.81
N ALA A 120 12.89 0.70 7.03
CA ALA A 120 12.09 -0.01 8.02
C ALA A 120 12.54 0.27 9.47
N ARG A 121 13.76 0.80 9.69
CA ARG A 121 14.42 0.87 10.99
C ARG A 121 14.38 -0.49 11.72
N ALA A 122 14.63 -1.56 10.99
CA ALA A 122 14.53 -2.94 11.47
C ALA A 122 15.62 -3.80 10.81
N PRO A 123 16.83 -3.90 11.40
CA PRO A 123 17.92 -4.69 10.83
C PRO A 123 17.54 -6.16 10.59
N GLY A 124 17.86 -6.68 9.40
CA GLY A 124 17.51 -8.03 8.97
C GLY A 124 16.04 -8.20 8.56
N SER A 125 15.30 -7.10 8.40
CA SER A 125 13.91 -7.17 7.94
C SER A 125 13.82 -7.59 6.48
N PHE A 126 14.68 -7.10 5.59
CA PHE A 126 14.67 -7.47 4.17
C PHE A 126 14.76 -8.96 3.95
N GLU A 127 15.76 -9.60 4.56
CA GLU A 127 16.01 -11.04 4.40
C GLU A 127 14.82 -11.86 4.90
N ARG A 128 14.24 -11.49 6.05
CA ARG A 128 13.04 -12.17 6.59
C ARG A 128 11.82 -11.96 5.71
N THR A 129 11.61 -10.73 5.23
CA THR A 129 10.51 -10.40 4.33
C THR A 129 10.63 -11.16 3.01
N GLU A 130 11.84 -11.26 2.45
CA GLU A 130 12.11 -12.06 1.24
C GLU A 130 11.77 -13.54 1.44
N VAL A 131 12.22 -14.13 2.55
CA VAL A 131 11.85 -15.51 2.91
C VAL A 131 10.33 -15.64 3.09
N GLY A 132 9.69 -14.66 3.73
CA GLY A 132 8.25 -14.63 3.91
C GLY A 132 7.48 -14.58 2.58
N ILE A 133 7.94 -13.78 1.62
CA ILE A 133 7.38 -13.71 0.26
C ILE A 133 7.49 -15.08 -0.42
N LYS A 134 8.66 -15.72 -0.36
CA LYS A 134 8.85 -17.07 -0.93
C LYS A 134 7.91 -18.11 -0.29
N ASN A 135 7.79 -18.12 1.04
CA ASN A 135 6.86 -19.02 1.74
C ASN A 135 5.39 -18.77 1.33
N ALA A 136 4.99 -17.51 1.14
CA ALA A 136 3.65 -17.16 0.68
C ALA A 136 3.39 -17.66 -0.75
N LEU A 137 4.36 -17.47 -1.66
CA LEU A 137 4.29 -17.99 -3.03
C LEU A 137 4.25 -19.53 -3.06
N ASP A 138 5.10 -20.18 -2.28
CA ASP A 138 5.18 -21.66 -2.19
C ASP A 138 3.88 -22.27 -1.63
N SER A 139 3.13 -21.52 -0.80
CA SER A 139 1.82 -21.93 -0.31
C SER A 139 0.69 -21.79 -1.35
N GLY A 140 0.99 -21.28 -2.54
CA GLY A 140 0.03 -21.03 -3.62
C GLY A 140 -0.75 -19.72 -3.48
N SER A 141 -0.40 -18.86 -2.53
CA SER A 141 -1.04 -17.55 -2.36
C SER A 141 -0.50 -16.55 -3.38
N LYS A 142 -1.28 -15.53 -3.69
CA LYS A 142 -0.80 -14.36 -4.43
C LYS A 142 0.03 -13.49 -3.51
N VAL A 143 1.06 -12.87 -4.06
CA VAL A 143 1.83 -11.83 -3.38
C VAL A 143 1.81 -10.56 -4.23
N GLN A 144 1.36 -9.46 -3.64
CA GLN A 144 1.48 -8.13 -4.17
C GLN A 144 2.60 -7.39 -3.44
N ILE A 145 3.44 -6.68 -4.17
CA ILE A 145 4.44 -5.78 -3.58
C ILE A 145 3.99 -4.34 -3.77
N ASP A 146 3.88 -3.63 -2.64
CA ASP A 146 3.71 -2.18 -2.61
C ASP A 146 5.08 -1.52 -2.51
N ILE A 147 5.48 -0.79 -3.57
CA ILE A 147 6.77 -0.11 -3.61
C ILE A 147 6.57 1.35 -3.23
N LEU A 148 7.15 1.77 -2.10
CA LEU A 148 7.15 3.18 -1.71
C LEU A 148 8.18 3.96 -2.54
N VAL A 149 7.71 4.93 -3.28
CA VAL A 149 8.53 5.81 -4.11
C VAL A 149 8.93 7.04 -3.31
N THR A 150 10.24 7.19 -3.12
CA THR A 150 10.90 8.31 -2.46
C THR A 150 12.09 8.75 -3.32
N THR A 151 12.73 9.86 -2.98
CA THR A 151 14.02 10.26 -3.61
C THR A 151 15.12 9.20 -3.45
N LEU A 152 15.04 8.35 -2.42
CA LEU A 152 16.00 7.27 -2.18
C LEU A 152 15.71 6.01 -3.01
N THR A 153 14.45 5.77 -3.36
CA THR A 153 14.02 4.51 -3.99
C THR A 153 13.66 4.66 -5.47
N MET A 154 13.35 5.88 -5.95
CA MET A 154 12.84 6.07 -7.31
C MET A 154 13.77 5.54 -8.41
N GLU A 155 15.09 5.65 -8.25
CA GLU A 155 16.05 5.14 -9.23
C GLU A 155 16.15 3.61 -9.24
N ARG A 156 15.65 2.95 -8.18
CA ARG A 156 15.73 1.51 -7.95
C ARG A 156 14.45 0.74 -8.30
N LEU A 157 13.39 1.43 -8.74
CA LEU A 157 12.07 0.84 -8.99
C LEU A 157 12.14 -0.37 -9.93
N SER A 158 12.87 -0.24 -11.05
CA SER A 158 13.03 -1.34 -12.01
C SER A 158 13.81 -2.52 -11.44
N ASP A 159 14.79 -2.26 -10.57
CA ASP A 159 15.60 -3.32 -9.93
C ASP A 159 14.74 -4.10 -8.93
N ILE A 160 13.91 -3.40 -8.14
CA ILE A 160 12.95 -4.04 -7.23
C ILE A 160 12.00 -4.95 -8.01
N VAL A 161 11.40 -4.44 -9.09
CA VAL A 161 10.47 -5.23 -9.92
C VAL A 161 11.17 -6.46 -10.51
N ARG A 162 12.36 -6.30 -11.12
CA ARG A 162 13.11 -7.44 -11.70
C ARG A 162 13.47 -8.48 -10.64
N TYR A 163 13.97 -8.02 -9.49
CA TYR A 163 14.37 -8.93 -8.41
C TYR A 163 13.20 -9.77 -7.91
N PHE A 164 12.12 -9.14 -7.49
CA PHE A 164 10.97 -9.86 -6.95
C PHE A 164 10.19 -10.65 -8.00
N SER A 165 10.20 -10.22 -9.26
CA SER A 165 9.65 -11.02 -10.36
C SER A 165 10.46 -12.30 -10.61
N SER A 166 11.79 -12.25 -10.40
CA SER A 166 12.66 -13.43 -10.56
C SER A 166 12.38 -14.53 -9.53
N ILE A 167 11.82 -14.16 -8.37
CA ILE A 167 11.41 -15.12 -7.33
C ILE A 167 9.92 -15.47 -7.37
N GLY A 168 9.18 -14.96 -8.36
CA GLY A 168 7.79 -15.40 -8.60
C GLY A 168 6.70 -14.36 -8.35
N VAL A 169 7.01 -13.18 -7.86
CA VAL A 169 5.99 -12.11 -7.68
C VAL A 169 5.47 -11.62 -9.03
N ARG A 170 4.16 -11.38 -9.12
CA ARG A 170 3.49 -10.99 -10.36
C ARG A 170 2.56 -9.78 -10.22
N GLU A 171 2.49 -9.17 -9.04
CA GLU A 171 1.64 -8.01 -8.79
C GLU A 171 2.41 -6.93 -8.04
N TYR A 172 2.34 -5.67 -8.53
CA TYR A 172 3.05 -4.52 -7.95
C TYR A 172 2.15 -3.28 -7.95
N SER A 173 2.34 -2.44 -6.93
CA SER A 173 1.82 -1.07 -6.94
C SER A 173 2.90 -0.06 -6.56
N LEU A 174 2.87 1.12 -7.18
CA LEU A 174 3.76 2.23 -6.85
C LEU A 174 3.02 3.24 -5.98
N TRP A 175 3.50 3.45 -4.77
CA TRP A 175 2.96 4.38 -3.79
C TRP A 175 3.93 5.56 -3.60
N ILE A 176 3.49 6.76 -3.92
CA ILE A 176 4.33 7.95 -3.69
C ILE A 176 4.27 8.32 -2.20
N LEU A 177 5.42 8.55 -1.59
CA LEU A 177 5.52 9.00 -0.20
C LEU A 177 4.47 10.07 0.12
N SER A 178 3.79 9.92 1.25
CA SER A 178 2.97 10.97 1.84
C SER A 178 3.60 11.48 3.13
N LEU A 179 3.56 12.77 3.31
CA LEU A 179 4.04 13.42 4.55
C LEU A 179 2.92 13.56 5.59
N PHE A 180 1.72 13.09 5.29
CA PHE A 180 0.59 13.17 6.21
C PHE A 180 0.91 12.41 7.51
N GLY A 181 0.80 13.10 8.64
CA GLY A 181 1.13 12.55 9.96
C GLY A 181 2.63 12.55 10.31
N MET A 182 3.50 13.05 9.43
CA MET A 182 4.96 13.13 9.64
C MET A 182 5.46 14.56 9.92
N GLU A 183 4.60 15.54 9.89
CA GLU A 183 4.92 16.98 9.82
C GLU A 183 5.60 17.54 11.06
N GLU A 184 5.68 16.78 12.15
CA GLU A 184 6.19 17.23 13.44
C GLU A 184 7.47 16.51 13.91
N SER A 185 8.23 15.88 13.01
CA SER A 185 9.51 15.29 13.41
C SER A 185 10.60 16.35 13.43
N GLU A 186 11.01 16.75 14.64
CA GLU A 186 12.17 17.66 14.84
C GLU A 186 13.51 17.01 14.42
N GLU A 187 13.56 15.70 14.24
CA GLU A 187 14.78 14.95 14.01
C GLU A 187 15.15 14.79 12.52
N GLU A 188 14.20 14.88 11.60
CA GLU A 188 14.43 14.58 10.20
C GLU A 188 13.46 15.36 9.29
N ASP A 189 14.00 16.04 8.29
CA ASP A 189 13.20 16.69 7.25
C ASP A 189 12.72 15.66 6.22
N PHE A 190 11.52 15.11 6.43
CA PHE A 190 10.93 14.14 5.53
C PHE A 190 10.52 14.73 4.17
N SER A 191 10.41 16.05 4.04
CA SER A 191 10.07 16.69 2.77
C SER A 191 11.11 16.43 1.68
N SER A 192 12.37 16.30 2.06
CA SER A 192 13.49 15.98 1.18
C SER A 192 13.38 14.59 0.52
N TYR A 193 12.58 13.70 1.10
CA TYR A 193 12.36 12.36 0.55
C TYR A 193 11.15 12.29 -0.40
N LEU A 194 10.32 13.32 -0.47
CA LEU A 194 9.20 13.40 -1.40
C LEU A 194 9.71 13.82 -2.79
N PRO A 195 9.68 12.94 -3.80
CA PRO A 195 10.17 13.30 -5.13
C PRO A 195 9.13 14.14 -5.89
N ARG A 196 9.57 14.93 -6.86
CA ARG A 196 8.66 15.52 -7.85
C ARG A 196 8.08 14.44 -8.74
N PHE A 197 6.82 14.58 -9.13
CA PHE A 197 6.19 13.59 -10.00
C PHE A 197 6.87 13.52 -11.38
N THR A 198 7.32 14.67 -11.92
CA THR A 198 8.06 14.73 -13.19
C THR A 198 9.37 13.93 -13.12
N ASP A 199 10.04 13.88 -11.97
CA ASP A 199 11.27 13.09 -11.79
C ASP A 199 10.95 11.60 -11.68
N VAL A 200 9.83 11.27 -11.03
CA VAL A 200 9.39 9.87 -10.86
C VAL A 200 8.98 9.22 -12.18
N VAL A 201 8.36 9.97 -13.11
CA VAL A 201 7.75 9.41 -14.33
C VAL A 201 8.71 8.54 -15.13
N GLU A 202 9.96 8.97 -15.35
CA GLU A 202 10.94 8.19 -16.14
C GLU A 202 11.41 6.94 -15.40
N HIS A 203 11.52 6.99 -14.09
CA HIS A 203 11.86 5.82 -13.28
C HIS A 203 10.69 4.83 -13.20
N ALA A 204 9.47 5.34 -13.06
CA ALA A 204 8.25 4.53 -13.11
C ALA A 204 8.11 3.84 -14.48
N ARG A 205 8.41 4.54 -15.60
CA ARG A 205 8.42 3.95 -16.94
C ARG A 205 9.32 2.71 -17.00
N LYS A 206 10.54 2.80 -16.47
CA LYS A 206 11.47 1.65 -16.44
C LYS A 206 10.94 0.49 -15.60
N ALA A 207 10.27 0.79 -14.50
CA ALA A 207 9.63 -0.23 -13.67
C ALA A 207 8.44 -0.90 -14.37
N PHE A 208 7.62 -0.12 -15.08
CA PHE A 208 6.50 -0.64 -15.87
C PHE A 208 6.98 -1.56 -16.99
N VAL A 209 8.04 -1.16 -17.72
CA VAL A 209 8.65 -2.00 -18.74
C VAL A 209 9.19 -3.30 -18.12
N ALA A 210 9.87 -3.21 -16.98
CA ALA A 210 10.40 -4.41 -16.28
C ALA A 210 9.27 -5.36 -15.85
N ALA A 211 8.12 -4.83 -15.44
CA ALA A 211 6.96 -5.66 -15.10
C ALA A 211 6.35 -6.32 -16.35
N ASP A 212 6.17 -5.58 -17.45
CA ASP A 212 5.69 -6.14 -18.72
C ASP A 212 6.63 -7.25 -19.21
N GLU A 213 7.95 -7.05 -19.18
CA GLU A 213 8.96 -8.06 -19.54
C GLU A 213 8.87 -9.32 -18.68
N ALA A 214 8.52 -9.18 -17.41
CA ALA A 214 8.35 -10.30 -16.47
C ALA A 214 6.95 -10.95 -16.52
N GLY A 215 6.02 -10.43 -17.34
CA GLY A 215 4.64 -10.86 -17.36
C GLY A 215 3.90 -10.56 -16.05
N ALA A 216 4.28 -9.48 -15.36
CA ALA A 216 3.70 -9.05 -14.10
C ALA A 216 2.78 -7.84 -14.29
N ALA A 217 1.75 -7.73 -13.48
CA ALA A 217 0.91 -6.55 -13.39
C ALA A 217 1.58 -5.50 -12.50
N ILE A 218 1.55 -4.23 -12.93
CA ILE A 218 2.00 -3.09 -12.12
C ILE A 218 1.07 -1.91 -12.36
N TYR A 219 0.77 -1.16 -11.29
CA TYR A 219 -0.07 0.03 -11.40
C TYR A 219 0.34 1.12 -10.39
N THR A 220 -0.22 2.30 -10.59
CA THR A 220 -0.15 3.40 -9.62
C THR A 220 -1.48 4.16 -9.60
N SER A 221 -1.92 4.56 -8.40
CA SER A 221 -2.99 5.54 -8.19
C SER A 221 -2.45 6.91 -7.77
N HIS A 222 -1.19 6.97 -7.38
CA HIS A 222 -0.59 8.11 -6.69
C HIS A 222 0.14 9.10 -7.62
N ILE A 223 0.39 8.74 -8.87
CA ILE A 223 0.90 9.70 -9.85
C ILE A 223 -0.31 10.34 -10.56
N PRO A 224 -0.54 11.65 -10.42
CA PRO A 224 -1.67 12.30 -11.07
C PRO A 224 -1.67 12.08 -12.57
N PRO A 225 -2.80 11.71 -13.19
CA PRO A 225 -2.83 11.33 -14.61
C PRO A 225 -2.42 12.45 -15.57
N CYS A 226 -2.50 13.73 -15.14
CA CYS A 226 -2.04 14.85 -15.96
C CYS A 226 -0.51 15.01 -16.03
N VAL A 227 0.24 14.27 -15.19
CA VAL A 227 1.71 14.22 -15.25
C VAL A 227 2.19 12.99 -16.01
N MET A 228 1.34 11.97 -16.12
CA MET A 228 1.67 10.73 -16.82
C MET A 228 1.58 10.91 -18.34
N PRO A 229 2.60 10.48 -19.10
CA PRO A 229 2.52 10.38 -20.57
C PRO A 229 1.42 9.40 -21.01
N ASP A 230 0.83 9.65 -22.18
CA ASP A 230 -0.30 8.87 -22.69
C ASP A 230 -0.02 7.37 -22.77
N ASP A 231 1.19 6.97 -23.15
CA ASP A 231 1.60 5.55 -23.23
C ASP A 231 1.71 4.87 -21.88
N MET A 232 1.78 5.63 -20.79
CA MET A 232 1.81 5.12 -19.42
C MET A 232 0.41 5.05 -18.77
N MET A 233 -0.62 5.62 -19.40
CA MET A 233 -1.97 5.66 -18.82
C MET A 233 -2.58 4.25 -18.60
N LYS A 234 -2.11 3.23 -19.29
CA LYS A 234 -2.55 1.84 -19.07
C LYS A 234 -2.18 1.31 -17.66
N TYR A 235 -1.22 1.93 -16.98
CA TYR A 235 -0.79 1.57 -15.62
C TYR A 235 -1.48 2.40 -14.53
N TYR A 236 -2.24 3.42 -14.92
CA TYR A 236 -3.01 4.20 -13.96
C TYR A 236 -4.25 3.45 -13.51
N ARG A 237 -4.47 3.43 -12.20
CA ARG A 237 -5.71 2.95 -11.57
C ARG A 237 -6.19 4.01 -10.58
N THR A 238 -7.48 4.13 -10.42
CA THR A 238 -8.02 4.99 -9.37
C THR A 238 -8.55 4.14 -8.22
N ILE A 239 -8.36 4.61 -6.99
CA ILE A 239 -8.92 3.93 -5.81
C ILE A 239 -10.45 3.82 -5.85
N ARG A 240 -11.13 4.65 -6.65
CA ARG A 240 -12.57 4.56 -6.88
C ARG A 240 -13.01 3.23 -7.47
N GLU A 241 -12.15 2.60 -8.28
CA GLU A 241 -12.42 1.29 -8.89
C GLU A 241 -12.57 0.20 -7.84
N LEU A 242 -11.93 0.35 -6.69
CA LEU A 242 -11.99 -0.59 -5.59
C LEU A 242 -13.32 -0.50 -4.81
N ASP A 243 -14.06 0.60 -4.94
CA ASP A 243 -15.27 0.87 -4.12
C ASP A 243 -15.02 0.54 -2.64
N LEU A 244 -13.91 1.11 -2.13
CA LEU A 244 -13.28 0.76 -0.86
C LEU A 244 -13.85 1.55 0.30
N MET A 245 -14.17 0.86 1.40
CA MET A 245 -14.41 1.44 2.71
C MET A 245 -13.24 1.11 3.64
N ILE A 246 -12.65 2.12 4.26
CA ILE A 246 -11.59 1.97 5.27
C ILE A 246 -12.21 2.11 6.66
N VAL A 247 -11.89 1.17 7.52
CA VAL A 247 -12.38 1.09 8.90
C VAL A 247 -11.19 0.98 9.84
N ALA A 248 -11.06 1.95 10.72
CA ALA A 248 -10.03 1.98 11.75
C ALA A 248 -10.67 2.23 13.12
N PRO A 249 -9.99 1.94 14.24
CA PRO A 249 -10.51 2.26 15.56
C PRO A 249 -10.88 3.74 15.67
N GLY A 250 -12.18 4.01 15.84
CA GLY A 250 -12.73 5.37 15.96
C GLY A 250 -12.96 6.10 14.63
N ASN A 251 -12.70 5.49 13.47
CA ASN A 251 -12.88 6.14 12.17
C ASN A 251 -13.40 5.18 11.10
N LYS A 252 -14.23 5.71 10.18
CA LYS A 252 -14.73 4.97 9.01
C LYS A 252 -14.97 5.95 7.87
N PHE A 253 -14.33 5.72 6.72
CA PHE A 253 -14.41 6.62 5.57
C PHE A 253 -14.20 5.86 4.25
N ARG A 254 -14.61 6.45 3.14
CA ARG A 254 -14.34 5.89 1.81
C ARG A 254 -12.87 6.07 1.44
N GLY A 255 -12.30 5.10 0.73
CA GLY A 255 -10.90 5.18 0.29
C GLY A 255 -10.60 6.46 -0.51
N GLU A 256 -11.52 6.88 -1.37
CA GLU A 256 -11.37 8.12 -2.16
C GLU A 256 -11.37 9.43 -1.35
N ASP A 257 -11.83 9.38 -0.08
CA ASP A 257 -11.81 10.51 0.84
C ASP A 257 -10.52 10.53 1.70
N SER A 258 -9.62 9.58 1.48
CA SER A 258 -8.35 9.51 2.19
C SER A 258 -7.40 10.62 1.75
N PRO A 259 -6.78 11.36 2.67
CA PRO A 259 -5.80 12.40 2.32
C PRO A 259 -4.51 11.83 1.69
N PHE A 260 -4.32 10.50 1.75
CA PHE A 260 -3.21 9.81 1.08
C PHE A 260 -3.44 9.64 -0.42
N GLU A 261 -4.70 9.63 -0.86
CA GLU A 261 -5.08 9.31 -2.23
C GLU A 261 -5.19 10.55 -3.12
N GLY A 262 -5.56 11.71 -2.56
CA GLY A 262 -5.78 12.91 -3.32
C GLY A 262 -5.98 14.15 -2.46
N GLY A 263 -6.51 15.19 -3.07
CA GLY A 263 -6.76 16.48 -2.41
C GLY A 263 -7.57 17.41 -3.31
N PRO A 264 -7.50 18.73 -3.08
CA PRO A 264 -8.26 19.69 -3.87
C PRO A 264 -7.82 19.69 -5.33
N LYS A 265 -8.77 19.95 -6.21
CA LYS A 265 -8.50 20.27 -7.60
C LYS A 265 -8.10 21.72 -7.73
N LEU A 266 -7.13 21.99 -8.60
CA LEU A 266 -6.72 23.36 -8.91
C LEU A 266 -7.78 24.07 -9.78
N PRO A 267 -7.84 25.42 -9.76
CA PRO A 267 -8.68 26.16 -10.69
C PRO A 267 -8.37 25.84 -12.16
N SER A 268 -7.11 25.52 -12.48
CA SER A 268 -6.70 25.09 -13.82
C SER A 268 -7.29 23.75 -14.26
N CYS A 269 -7.80 22.93 -13.31
CA CYS A 269 -8.44 21.64 -13.62
C CYS A 269 -9.85 21.77 -14.19
N ASP A 270 -10.40 22.98 -14.23
CA ASP A 270 -11.69 23.24 -14.86
C ASP A 270 -11.61 22.91 -16.37
N GLY A 271 -12.53 22.07 -16.84
CA GLY A 271 -12.53 21.56 -18.21
C GLY A 271 -11.48 20.48 -18.51
N CYS A 272 -10.76 19.98 -17.52
CA CYS A 272 -9.86 18.82 -17.69
C CYS A 272 -10.65 17.55 -17.99
N ARG A 273 -10.38 16.87 -19.12
CA ARG A 273 -11.10 15.65 -19.51
C ARG A 273 -10.87 14.47 -18.57
N LEU A 274 -9.80 14.48 -17.78
CA LEU A 274 -9.48 13.44 -16.78
C LEU A 274 -10.03 13.76 -15.38
N SER A 275 -10.70 14.89 -15.21
CA SER A 275 -11.19 15.37 -13.91
C SER A 275 -12.11 14.37 -13.19
N TRP A 276 -12.90 13.59 -13.95
CA TRP A 276 -13.80 12.61 -13.38
C TRP A 276 -13.09 11.45 -12.68
N ASN A 277 -11.88 11.11 -13.11
CA ASN A 277 -11.08 9.98 -12.61
C ASN A 277 -9.90 10.42 -11.72
N CYS A 278 -9.55 11.69 -11.72
CA CYS A 278 -8.48 12.25 -10.91
C CYS A 278 -8.99 12.63 -9.52
N LEU A 279 -8.28 12.25 -8.48
CA LEU A 279 -8.59 12.57 -7.09
C LEU A 279 -8.06 13.94 -6.64
N GLY A 280 -7.50 14.75 -7.57
CA GLY A 280 -6.88 16.03 -7.23
C GLY A 280 -5.43 15.87 -6.80
N ILE A 281 -4.90 16.87 -6.11
CA ILE A 281 -3.49 16.95 -5.74
C ILE A 281 -3.40 16.98 -4.23
N ARG A 282 -2.60 16.08 -3.67
CA ARG A 282 -2.39 16.03 -2.24
C ARG A 282 -1.81 17.34 -1.71
N GLU A 283 -2.33 17.78 -0.58
CA GLU A 283 -1.94 19.06 0.03
C GLU A 283 -0.49 19.06 0.52
N ASP A 284 -0.01 17.91 1.05
CA ASP A 284 1.38 17.74 1.45
C ASP A 284 2.35 17.93 0.28
N TYR A 285 1.99 17.36 -0.88
CA TYR A 285 2.77 17.51 -2.12
C TYR A 285 2.80 18.96 -2.60
N ALA A 286 1.62 19.59 -2.70
CA ALA A 286 1.49 20.97 -3.17
C ALA A 286 2.26 21.97 -2.27
N ARG A 287 2.33 21.71 -0.97
CA ARG A 287 3.09 22.53 -0.01
C ARG A 287 4.60 22.45 -0.24
N VAL A 288 5.14 21.28 -0.59
CA VAL A 288 6.59 21.08 -0.80
C VAL A 288 7.01 21.53 -2.19
N HIS A 289 6.28 21.13 -3.23
CA HIS A 289 6.70 21.30 -4.63
C HIS A 289 5.92 22.33 -5.42
N GLY A 290 4.86 22.91 -4.83
CA GLY A 290 3.94 23.77 -5.57
C GLY A 290 3.07 22.97 -6.54
N THR A 291 2.57 23.65 -7.58
CA THR A 291 1.56 23.10 -8.50
C THR A 291 1.89 23.27 -9.96
N ASP A 292 3.11 23.67 -10.31
CA ASP A 292 3.56 24.02 -11.66
C ASP A 292 3.62 22.83 -12.64
N GLU A 293 3.77 21.60 -12.12
CA GLU A 293 3.79 20.38 -12.96
C GLU A 293 2.40 19.93 -13.42
N PHE A 294 1.32 20.41 -12.79
CA PHE A 294 -0.02 19.92 -13.09
C PHE A 294 -0.68 20.74 -14.19
N LYS A 295 -0.82 20.13 -15.35
CA LYS A 295 -1.43 20.77 -16.53
C LYS A 295 -2.71 20.01 -16.88
N PRO A 296 -3.84 20.73 -17.06
CA PRO A 296 -5.09 20.07 -17.44
C PRO A 296 -4.95 19.40 -18.79
N VAL A 297 -5.44 18.17 -18.90
CA VAL A 297 -5.53 17.45 -20.16
C VAL A 297 -6.79 17.92 -20.89
N LYS A 298 -6.62 18.54 -22.06
CA LYS A 298 -7.70 19.09 -22.89
C LYS A 298 -8.30 18.05 -23.84
#